data_87eb039ed19ea8c63f98bb433a4b90a0
#
_entry.id   87eb039ed19ea8c63f98bb433a4b90a0
#
_cell.length_a   1.000
_cell.length_b   1.000
_cell.length_c   1.000
_cell.angle_alpha   90.00
_cell.angle_beta   90.00
_cell.angle_gamma   90.00
#
_symmetry.space_group_name_H-M   'P 1'
#
loop_
_entity.id
_entity.type
_entity.pdbx_description
1 polymer ?
#
loop_
_entity_poly.entity_id
_entity_poly.type
_entity_poly.pdbx_seq_one_letter_code
_entity_poly.pdbx_strand_id
1 'polypeptide(L)'
;MNENDILKALSTVQEPDLKNDLVTLNMVKDITINGNAISFTVVLTTPACPLKDKIKNDCIKAIQLINKNAEVAINFSSNTTSLRTDKKDILKGVKNIIAVVSGKGGVGKSTVATNLALAIAAGGAKVGLMDADIYGPSVHIMFGVRGERPVMKDVDGKGMIVPIDRYGIKLMSIGLLVDEKQAVVWRGPMVSSAIRQFVTDVDWGELDYLIIDMPPGTGDIHLTIVQTVPVTGVIVVTTPQLVALADAKKGIAMFNQAGLKVPVIGLVENMSYFIPKELPDNKYYIFGKEGGQKLASEFDIPFLGEIPLVQSIREGGDIGIPVMMSDDEISKNAFIEFSDNAIRGISMRNAKLPVTEMSEVMEAQ
;
A
#
# COMPACT_ATOMS: atom_id res chain seq x y z
N MET A 1 -41.35 11.54 0.59
CA MET A 1 -40.20 10.80 1.06
C MET A 1 -39.39 11.73 1.93
N ASN A 2 -38.91 11.28 3.08
CA ASN A 2 -38.14 12.07 4.02
C ASN A 2 -36.74 11.43 4.25
N GLU A 3 -35.88 12.08 5.03
CA GLU A 3 -34.52 11.62 5.30
C GLU A 3 -34.49 10.24 5.95
N ASN A 4 -35.43 9.94 6.87
CA ASN A 4 -35.53 8.63 7.51
C ASN A 4 -35.86 7.51 6.51
N ASP A 5 -36.66 7.79 5.48
CA ASP A 5 -36.96 6.81 4.43
C ASP A 5 -35.69 6.47 3.63
N ILE A 6 -34.86 7.48 3.33
CA ILE A 6 -33.56 7.31 2.64
C ILE A 6 -32.60 6.51 3.52
N LEU A 7 -32.42 6.88 4.79
CA LEU A 7 -31.55 6.16 5.73
C LEU A 7 -32.00 4.70 5.88
N LYS A 8 -33.30 4.45 5.95
CA LYS A 8 -33.84 3.08 6.02
C LYS A 8 -33.56 2.29 4.75
N ALA A 9 -33.62 2.91 3.57
CA ALA A 9 -33.24 2.23 2.33
C ALA A 9 -31.73 1.95 2.30
N LEU A 10 -30.89 2.92 2.67
CA LEU A 10 -29.44 2.78 2.67
C LEU A 10 -28.92 1.83 3.77
N SER A 11 -29.69 1.57 4.85
CA SER A 11 -29.35 0.54 5.83
C SER A 11 -29.44 -0.90 5.28
N THR A 12 -29.99 -1.09 4.07
CA THR A 12 -29.94 -2.39 3.38
C THR A 12 -28.67 -2.58 2.55
N VAL A 13 -27.90 -1.51 2.34
CA VAL A 13 -26.65 -1.53 1.55
C VAL A 13 -25.50 -1.86 2.45
N GLN A 14 -24.86 -3.01 2.21
CA GLN A 14 -23.74 -3.47 2.99
C GLN A 14 -22.41 -2.90 2.43
N GLU A 15 -21.52 -2.48 3.31
CA GLU A 15 -20.11 -2.31 2.99
C GLU A 15 -19.45 -3.71 3.01
N PRO A 16 -18.96 -4.22 1.87
CA PRO A 16 -18.61 -5.63 1.76
C PRO A 16 -17.44 -6.08 2.64
N ASP A 17 -16.46 -5.19 2.87
CA ASP A 17 -15.24 -5.51 3.64
C ASP A 17 -15.48 -5.44 5.15
N LEU A 18 -16.29 -4.46 5.59
CA LEU A 18 -16.62 -4.26 7.01
C LEU A 18 -17.81 -5.11 7.44
N LYS A 19 -18.56 -5.71 6.49
CA LYS A 19 -19.72 -6.58 6.73
C LYS A 19 -20.79 -5.92 7.62
N ASN A 20 -20.99 -4.61 7.42
CA ASN A 20 -22.02 -3.85 8.11
C ASN A 20 -22.65 -2.86 7.12
N ASP A 21 -23.83 -2.34 7.42
CA ASP A 21 -24.51 -1.39 6.54
C ASP A 21 -23.90 0.03 6.60
N LEU A 22 -24.10 0.81 5.52
CA LEU A 22 -23.51 2.15 5.38
C LEU A 22 -24.00 3.14 6.45
N VAL A 23 -25.23 2.96 6.95
CA VAL A 23 -25.83 3.85 7.97
C VAL A 23 -25.24 3.57 9.34
N THR A 24 -25.20 2.29 9.73
CA THR A 24 -24.56 1.84 10.98
C THR A 24 -23.08 2.22 11.01
N LEU A 25 -22.36 2.17 9.89
CA LEU A 25 -20.97 2.61 9.75
C LEU A 25 -20.82 4.14 9.71
N ASN A 26 -21.93 4.90 9.79
CA ASN A 26 -21.92 6.36 9.74
C ASN A 26 -21.27 6.94 8.47
N MET A 27 -21.35 6.20 7.36
CA MET A 27 -20.76 6.55 6.07
C MET A 27 -21.66 7.45 5.22
N VAL A 28 -22.94 7.61 5.56
CA VAL A 28 -23.91 8.45 4.83
C VAL A 28 -24.01 9.83 5.49
N LYS A 29 -23.84 10.90 4.69
CA LYS A 29 -23.87 12.32 5.14
C LYS A 29 -24.61 13.19 4.12
N ASP A 30 -24.98 14.38 4.56
CA ASP A 30 -25.46 15.51 3.73
C ASP A 30 -26.63 15.12 2.80
N ILE A 31 -27.63 14.41 3.34
CA ILE A 31 -28.81 13.99 2.57
C ILE A 31 -29.64 15.21 2.21
N THR A 32 -29.91 15.38 0.92
CA THR A 32 -30.78 16.46 0.38
C THR A 32 -31.85 15.84 -0.52
N ILE A 33 -33.11 16.26 -0.30
CA ILE A 33 -34.27 15.74 -1.03
C ILE A 33 -35.04 16.92 -1.64
N ASN A 34 -35.12 16.95 -2.99
CA ASN A 34 -35.88 17.95 -3.75
C ASN A 34 -36.82 17.22 -4.72
N GLY A 35 -38.03 16.86 -4.26
CA GLY A 35 -38.96 16.06 -5.03
C GLY A 35 -38.41 14.66 -5.33
N ASN A 36 -38.11 14.36 -6.60
CA ASN A 36 -37.48 13.10 -7.02
C ASN A 36 -35.95 13.16 -7.05
N ALA A 37 -35.36 14.36 -6.98
CA ALA A 37 -33.92 14.51 -6.93
C ALA A 37 -33.42 14.29 -5.50
N ILE A 38 -32.57 13.29 -5.31
CA ILE A 38 -31.99 12.88 -4.03
C ILE A 38 -30.50 12.96 -4.15
N SER A 39 -29.85 13.71 -3.26
CA SER A 39 -28.40 13.70 -3.20
C SER A 39 -27.90 13.42 -1.79
N PHE A 40 -26.74 12.72 -1.69
CA PHE A 40 -26.08 12.47 -0.41
C PHE A 40 -24.60 12.19 -0.66
N THR A 41 -23.83 12.26 0.42
CA THR A 41 -22.39 11.96 0.44
C THR A 41 -22.16 10.59 1.06
N VAL A 42 -21.37 9.73 0.39
CA VAL A 42 -20.83 8.49 0.98
C VAL A 42 -19.38 8.73 1.34
N VAL A 43 -19.05 8.59 2.63
CA VAL A 43 -17.70 8.76 3.17
C VAL A 43 -17.00 7.41 3.16
N LEU A 44 -16.07 7.21 2.24
CA LEU A 44 -15.28 5.99 2.11
C LEU A 44 -14.13 5.95 3.12
N THR A 45 -13.64 4.76 3.44
CA THR A 45 -12.48 4.54 4.34
C THR A 45 -11.15 4.92 3.70
N THR A 46 -11.11 5.13 2.39
CA THR A 46 -9.95 5.57 1.61
C THR A 46 -10.39 6.17 0.27
N PRO A 47 -9.65 7.16 -0.28
CA PRO A 47 -9.93 7.66 -1.63
C PRO A 47 -9.81 6.58 -2.70
N ALA A 48 -8.87 5.63 -2.52
CA ALA A 48 -8.58 4.53 -3.42
C ALA A 48 -9.48 3.29 -3.17
N CYS A 49 -10.73 3.48 -2.72
CA CYS A 49 -11.63 2.36 -2.45
C CYS A 49 -12.04 1.64 -3.74
N PRO A 50 -11.70 0.35 -3.92
CA PRO A 50 -12.04 -0.41 -5.13
C PRO A 50 -13.53 -0.73 -5.23
N LEU A 51 -14.27 -0.63 -4.13
CA LEU A 51 -15.70 -0.94 -4.06
C LEU A 51 -16.60 0.27 -4.34
N LYS A 52 -16.04 1.43 -4.68
CA LYS A 52 -16.76 2.69 -4.87
C LYS A 52 -17.93 2.56 -5.86
N ASP A 53 -17.69 1.98 -7.03
CA ASP A 53 -18.74 1.81 -8.05
C ASP A 53 -19.79 0.79 -7.64
N LYS A 54 -19.42 -0.28 -6.95
CA LYS A 54 -20.35 -1.24 -6.37
C LYS A 54 -21.25 -0.57 -5.35
N ILE A 55 -20.69 0.14 -4.39
CA ILE A 55 -21.44 0.88 -3.36
C ILE A 55 -22.39 1.89 -4.01
N LYS A 56 -21.92 2.64 -5.03
CA LYS A 56 -22.73 3.56 -5.81
C LYS A 56 -23.98 2.87 -6.39
N ASN A 57 -23.77 1.78 -7.10
CA ASN A 57 -24.85 1.06 -7.78
C ASN A 57 -25.83 0.45 -6.77
N ASP A 58 -25.35 -0.08 -5.66
CA ASP A 58 -26.19 -0.67 -4.63
C ASP A 58 -27.03 0.41 -3.90
N CYS A 59 -26.47 1.59 -3.64
CA CYS A 59 -27.21 2.74 -3.12
C CYS A 59 -28.31 3.21 -4.08
N ILE A 60 -28.01 3.36 -5.37
CA ILE A 60 -29.00 3.74 -6.38
C ILE A 60 -30.14 2.75 -6.41
N LYS A 61 -29.86 1.46 -6.44
CA LYS A 61 -30.88 0.39 -6.43
C LYS A 61 -31.74 0.45 -5.16
N ALA A 62 -31.14 0.61 -3.99
CA ALA A 62 -31.87 0.69 -2.72
C ALA A 62 -32.85 1.87 -2.69
N ILE A 63 -32.46 3.04 -3.20
CA ILE A 63 -33.33 4.21 -3.29
C ILE A 63 -34.44 4.00 -4.34
N GLN A 64 -34.12 3.41 -5.50
CA GLN A 64 -35.09 3.16 -6.56
C GLN A 64 -36.13 2.10 -6.20
N LEU A 65 -35.85 1.23 -5.23
CA LEU A 65 -36.86 0.30 -4.68
C LEU A 65 -38.00 1.03 -3.95
N ILE A 66 -37.72 2.16 -3.33
CA ILE A 66 -38.73 2.96 -2.60
C ILE A 66 -39.32 4.10 -3.46
N ASN A 67 -38.58 4.57 -4.47
CA ASN A 67 -39.04 5.56 -5.45
C ASN A 67 -38.42 5.27 -6.82
N LYS A 68 -39.19 4.63 -7.72
CA LYS A 68 -38.72 4.26 -9.07
C LYS A 68 -38.29 5.44 -9.94
N ASN A 69 -38.81 6.64 -9.65
CA ASN A 69 -38.51 7.86 -10.39
C ASN A 69 -37.42 8.71 -9.72
N ALA A 70 -36.73 8.18 -8.73
CA ALA A 70 -35.67 8.90 -8.03
C ALA A 70 -34.44 9.13 -8.95
N GLU A 71 -34.03 10.38 -9.04
CA GLU A 71 -32.77 10.81 -9.64
C GLU A 71 -31.74 10.93 -8.52
N VAL A 72 -30.85 9.92 -8.43
CA VAL A 72 -29.91 9.79 -7.30
C VAL A 72 -28.54 10.31 -7.69
N ALA A 73 -28.08 11.36 -7.03
CA ALA A 73 -26.73 11.91 -7.13
C ALA A 73 -25.93 11.53 -5.87
N ILE A 74 -24.81 10.81 -6.04
CA ILE A 74 -23.97 10.38 -4.93
C ILE A 74 -22.62 11.07 -5.01
N ASN A 75 -22.30 11.86 -4.00
CA ASN A 75 -20.99 12.43 -3.80
C ASN A 75 -20.14 11.45 -2.99
N PHE A 76 -18.89 11.31 -3.37
CA PHE A 76 -17.95 10.52 -2.57
C PHE A 76 -16.93 11.44 -1.92
N SER A 77 -16.78 11.29 -0.63
CA SER A 77 -15.65 11.81 0.13
C SER A 77 -14.93 10.63 0.78
N SER A 78 -13.76 10.87 1.30
CA SER A 78 -13.00 9.83 1.99
C SER A 78 -12.44 10.37 3.29
N ASN A 79 -12.47 9.54 4.29
CA ASN A 79 -11.74 9.75 5.53
C ASN A 79 -10.86 8.53 5.75
N THR A 80 -9.62 8.60 5.25
CA THR A 80 -8.66 7.51 5.45
C THR A 80 -8.42 7.36 6.94
N THR A 81 -8.89 6.25 7.48
CA THR A 81 -8.76 5.95 8.90
C THR A 81 -7.29 5.70 9.24
N SER A 82 -6.81 6.37 10.27
CA SER A 82 -5.52 6.10 10.89
C SER A 82 -5.76 5.60 12.30
N LEU A 83 -5.20 4.45 12.62
CA LEU A 83 -5.18 3.93 13.98
C LEU A 83 -3.73 3.98 14.51
N ARG A 84 -3.16 5.20 14.52
CA ARG A 84 -1.81 5.44 15.04
C ARG A 84 -1.89 6.28 16.32
N THR A 85 -1.14 5.87 17.35
CA THR A 85 -0.86 6.75 18.49
C THR A 85 0.39 7.56 18.19
N ASP A 86 0.23 8.86 18.01
CA ASP A 86 1.36 9.79 17.81
C ASP A 86 2.06 10.11 19.14
N LYS A 87 2.58 9.08 19.83
CA LYS A 87 3.33 9.29 21.07
C LYS A 87 4.65 10.09 20.89
N LYS A 88 5.15 10.26 19.64
CA LYS A 88 6.45 10.89 19.35
C LYS A 88 6.45 11.86 18.15
N ASP A 89 5.34 12.35 17.67
CA ASP A 89 5.25 13.25 16.48
C ASP A 89 6.01 12.75 15.22
N ILE A 90 6.19 11.43 15.10
CA ILE A 90 6.92 10.81 14.00
C ILE A 90 5.97 10.59 12.82
N LEU A 91 6.32 11.11 11.63
CA LEU A 91 5.51 11.04 10.41
C LEU A 91 4.07 11.57 10.65
N LYS A 92 3.98 12.71 11.33
CA LYS A 92 2.73 13.42 11.60
C LYS A 92 2.03 13.71 10.28
N GLY A 93 0.85 13.43 10.02
CA GLY A 93 0.17 13.59 8.73
C GLY A 93 0.20 12.36 7.83
N VAL A 94 0.98 11.32 8.14
CA VAL A 94 0.93 10.03 7.42
C VAL A 94 -0.07 9.12 8.12
N LYS A 95 -1.13 8.72 7.42
CA LYS A 95 -2.23 7.93 8.01
C LYS A 95 -1.90 6.44 8.14
N ASN A 96 -1.36 5.84 7.09
CA ASN A 96 -1.01 4.42 7.06
C ASN A 96 0.42 4.23 6.56
N ILE A 97 1.18 3.38 7.24
CA ILE A 97 2.56 3.05 6.88
C ILE A 97 2.62 1.55 6.59
N ILE A 98 2.93 1.21 5.34
CA ILE A 98 2.93 -0.16 4.84
C ILE A 98 4.35 -0.55 4.45
N ALA A 99 4.90 -1.55 5.12
CA ALA A 99 6.21 -2.10 4.77
C ALA A 99 6.06 -3.23 3.74
N VAL A 100 6.78 -3.12 2.61
CA VAL A 100 6.89 -4.18 1.61
C VAL A 100 8.17 -4.96 1.89
N VAL A 101 8.02 -6.24 2.19
CA VAL A 101 9.11 -7.09 2.68
C VAL A 101 9.29 -8.32 1.81
N SER A 102 10.49 -8.91 1.84
CA SER A 102 10.76 -10.20 1.20
C SER A 102 11.77 -11.00 2.01
N GLY A 103 11.61 -12.32 2.04
CA GLY A 103 12.55 -13.21 2.75
C GLY A 103 13.93 -13.28 2.11
N LYS A 104 14.05 -12.96 0.81
CA LYS A 104 15.34 -12.95 0.06
C LYS A 104 15.36 -11.89 -1.02
N GLY A 105 16.56 -11.57 -1.51
CA GLY A 105 16.76 -10.71 -2.68
C GLY A 105 16.34 -11.37 -3.99
N GLY A 106 16.04 -10.55 -5.01
CA GLY A 106 15.74 -11.01 -6.36
C GLY A 106 14.30 -11.45 -6.62
N VAL A 107 13.38 -11.33 -5.66
CA VAL A 107 11.96 -11.66 -5.84
C VAL A 107 11.14 -10.50 -6.45
N GLY A 108 11.77 -9.35 -6.75
CA GLY A 108 11.11 -8.17 -7.32
C GLY A 108 10.37 -7.30 -6.31
N LYS A 109 10.77 -7.32 -5.03
CA LYS A 109 10.19 -6.53 -3.95
C LYS A 109 10.02 -5.05 -4.31
N SER A 110 11.07 -4.39 -4.77
CA SER A 110 11.07 -2.95 -5.13
C SER A 110 10.17 -2.66 -6.33
N THR A 111 10.10 -3.56 -7.31
CA THR A 111 9.14 -3.46 -8.43
C THR A 111 7.71 -3.51 -7.93
N VAL A 112 7.43 -4.42 -6.98
CA VAL A 112 6.09 -4.54 -6.37
C VAL A 112 5.77 -3.30 -5.54
N ALA A 113 6.70 -2.82 -4.70
CA ALA A 113 6.52 -1.61 -3.89
C ALA A 113 6.26 -0.36 -4.76
N THR A 114 7.03 -0.18 -5.84
CA THR A 114 6.89 0.91 -6.81
C THR A 114 5.51 0.92 -7.45
N ASN A 115 5.09 -0.20 -8.01
CA ASN A 115 3.82 -0.27 -8.72
C ASN A 115 2.61 -0.30 -7.78
N LEU A 116 2.75 -0.83 -6.55
CA LEU A 116 1.73 -0.69 -5.50
C LEU A 116 1.47 0.78 -5.16
N ALA A 117 2.55 1.55 -4.92
CA ALA A 117 2.44 2.95 -4.60
C ALA A 117 1.74 3.74 -5.73
N LEU A 118 2.08 3.46 -6.99
CA LEU A 118 1.47 4.08 -8.17
C LEU A 118 0.01 3.65 -8.35
N ALA A 119 -0.33 2.39 -8.14
CA ALA A 119 -1.70 1.90 -8.23
C ALA A 119 -2.61 2.55 -7.16
N ILE A 120 -2.12 2.67 -5.92
CA ILE A 120 -2.84 3.37 -4.85
C ILE A 120 -3.03 4.85 -5.19
N ALA A 121 -2.00 5.51 -5.73
CA ALA A 121 -2.10 6.92 -6.14
C ALA A 121 -3.07 7.12 -7.31
N ALA A 122 -3.10 6.20 -8.28
CA ALA A 122 -4.07 6.20 -9.37
C ALA A 122 -5.53 6.11 -8.88
N GLY A 123 -5.75 5.46 -7.73
CA GLY A 123 -7.04 5.46 -7.03
C GLY A 123 -7.40 6.77 -6.32
N GLY A 124 -6.53 7.79 -6.38
CA GLY A 124 -6.77 9.14 -5.84
C GLY A 124 -6.23 9.37 -4.42
N ALA A 125 -5.51 8.42 -3.83
CA ALA A 125 -4.88 8.59 -2.52
C ALA A 125 -3.57 9.38 -2.62
N LYS A 126 -3.21 10.11 -1.57
CA LYS A 126 -1.90 10.76 -1.43
C LYS A 126 -0.88 9.73 -0.95
N VAL A 127 0.14 9.45 -1.75
CA VAL A 127 1.09 8.38 -1.50
C VAL A 127 2.52 8.88 -1.44
N GLY A 128 3.29 8.36 -0.48
CA GLY A 128 4.74 8.45 -0.44
C GLY A 128 5.37 7.07 -0.62
N LEU A 129 6.57 7.03 -1.17
CA LEU A 129 7.40 5.83 -1.29
C LEU A 129 8.78 6.10 -0.72
N MET A 130 9.14 5.38 0.33
CA MET A 130 10.45 5.42 0.97
C MET A 130 11.23 4.16 0.62
N ASP A 131 12.35 4.32 -0.07
CA ASP A 131 13.30 3.25 -0.35
C ASP A 131 14.26 3.11 0.84
N ALA A 132 14.01 2.11 1.66
CA ALA A 132 14.82 1.76 2.83
C ALA A 132 15.85 0.65 2.54
N ASP A 133 15.96 0.18 1.29
CA ASP A 133 16.99 -0.76 0.86
C ASP A 133 18.30 -0.02 0.59
N ILE A 134 18.98 0.37 1.67
CA ILE A 134 20.19 1.18 1.61
C ILE A 134 21.36 0.48 0.92
N TYR A 135 21.36 -0.85 0.92
CA TYR A 135 22.43 -1.64 0.28
C TYR A 135 22.25 -1.76 -1.23
N GLY A 136 21.02 -1.74 -1.72
CA GLY A 136 20.70 -1.87 -3.13
C GLY A 136 19.54 -0.96 -3.56
N PRO A 137 19.68 0.37 -3.37
CA PRO A 137 18.59 1.29 -3.68
C PRO A 137 18.28 1.25 -5.18
N SER A 138 17.03 1.07 -5.52
CA SER A 138 16.61 0.89 -6.91
C SER A 138 15.41 1.76 -7.30
N VAL A 139 14.67 2.27 -6.33
CA VAL A 139 13.43 3.01 -6.58
C VAL A 139 13.67 4.29 -7.38
N HIS A 140 14.75 5.03 -7.11
CA HIS A 140 15.13 6.24 -7.86
C HIS A 140 15.41 5.96 -9.34
N ILE A 141 15.91 4.75 -9.66
CA ILE A 141 16.11 4.28 -11.05
C ILE A 141 14.74 4.00 -11.68
N MET A 142 13.90 3.23 -10.98
CA MET A 142 12.56 2.83 -11.46
C MET A 142 11.63 4.02 -11.71
N PHE A 143 11.86 5.15 -11.05
CA PHE A 143 11.11 6.40 -11.27
C PHE A 143 11.76 7.36 -12.27
N GLY A 144 12.92 7.00 -12.83
CA GLY A 144 13.63 7.84 -13.79
C GLY A 144 14.16 9.15 -13.21
N VAL A 145 14.40 9.19 -11.88
CA VAL A 145 14.94 10.38 -11.17
C VAL A 145 16.40 10.22 -10.79
N ARG A 146 17.10 9.36 -11.51
CA ARG A 146 18.54 9.12 -11.33
C ARG A 146 19.32 10.41 -11.54
N GLY A 147 20.13 10.78 -10.56
CA GLY A 147 20.92 12.02 -10.60
C GLY A 147 20.18 13.27 -10.12
N GLU A 148 18.88 13.21 -9.89
CA GLU A 148 18.16 14.28 -9.20
C GLU A 148 18.59 14.33 -7.73
N ARG A 149 18.53 15.54 -7.13
CA ARG A 149 18.89 15.76 -5.72
C ARG A 149 17.72 16.42 -4.99
N PRO A 150 17.26 15.87 -3.86
CA PRO A 150 16.30 16.53 -3.00
C PRO A 150 16.82 17.89 -2.54
N VAL A 151 15.94 18.89 -2.45
CA VAL A 151 16.27 20.20 -1.93
C VAL A 151 15.93 20.28 -0.45
N MET A 152 16.61 21.18 0.26
CA MET A 152 16.28 21.51 1.65
C MET A 152 15.36 22.71 1.69
N LYS A 153 14.38 22.72 2.58
CA LYS A 153 13.59 23.90 2.92
C LYS A 153 13.53 24.09 4.43
N ASP A 154 13.34 25.32 4.86
CA ASP A 154 13.06 25.60 6.26
C ASP A 154 11.56 25.38 6.54
N VAL A 155 11.26 24.60 7.56
CA VAL A 155 9.91 24.38 8.07
C VAL A 155 9.95 24.65 9.58
N ASP A 156 9.36 25.73 10.01
CA ASP A 156 9.31 26.15 11.41
C ASP A 156 10.69 26.23 12.10
N GLY A 157 11.72 26.70 11.37
CA GLY A 157 13.09 26.82 11.85
C GLY A 157 13.91 25.52 11.81
N LYS A 158 13.37 24.45 11.23
CA LYS A 158 14.07 23.18 11.00
C LYS A 158 14.28 22.95 9.50
N GLY A 159 15.53 22.67 9.13
CA GLY A 159 15.85 22.25 7.76
C GLY A 159 15.25 20.88 7.47
N MET A 160 14.31 20.81 6.51
CA MET A 160 13.67 19.59 6.10
C MET A 160 14.04 19.23 4.65
N ILE A 161 14.21 17.95 4.37
CA ILE A 161 14.43 17.42 3.03
C ILE A 161 13.09 17.37 2.29
N VAL A 162 13.00 18.02 1.13
CA VAL A 162 11.81 17.94 0.28
C VAL A 162 11.91 16.67 -0.56
N PRO A 163 10.99 15.70 -0.43
CA PRO A 163 10.99 14.50 -1.27
C PRO A 163 10.76 14.87 -2.73
N ILE A 164 11.27 14.07 -3.65
CA ILE A 164 11.04 14.27 -5.09
C ILE A 164 9.58 13.90 -5.39
N ASP A 165 8.88 14.77 -6.10
CA ASP A 165 7.54 14.49 -6.62
C ASP A 165 7.66 13.92 -8.03
N ARG A 166 7.21 12.68 -8.23
CA ARG A 166 7.24 12.02 -9.53
C ARG A 166 6.02 11.13 -9.70
N TYR A 167 5.31 11.28 -10.81
CA TYR A 167 4.05 10.56 -11.10
C TYR A 167 2.98 10.72 -10.00
N GLY A 168 2.94 11.88 -9.31
CA GLY A 168 2.02 12.15 -8.22
C GLY A 168 2.36 11.45 -6.90
N ILE A 169 3.58 10.92 -6.75
CA ILE A 169 4.08 10.26 -5.54
C ILE A 169 5.26 11.05 -4.98
N LYS A 170 5.29 11.21 -3.66
CA LYS A 170 6.47 11.70 -2.94
C LYS A 170 7.48 10.59 -2.76
N LEU A 171 8.68 10.77 -3.30
CA LEU A 171 9.73 9.76 -3.34
C LEU A 171 10.94 10.16 -2.52
N MET A 172 11.46 9.24 -1.69
CA MET A 172 12.76 9.38 -1.03
C MET A 172 13.54 8.07 -1.09
N SER A 173 14.79 8.14 -1.51
CA SER A 173 15.72 7.01 -1.59
C SER A 173 17.13 7.48 -1.23
N ILE A 174 17.92 6.60 -0.63
CA ILE A 174 19.33 6.88 -0.38
C ILE A 174 20.10 7.10 -1.69
N GLY A 175 19.66 6.48 -2.79
CA GLY A 175 20.23 6.68 -4.12
C GLY A 175 20.12 8.12 -4.65
N LEU A 176 19.26 8.95 -4.05
CA LEU A 176 19.18 10.39 -4.35
C LEU A 176 20.19 11.24 -3.56
N LEU A 177 20.74 10.70 -2.47
CA LEU A 177 21.66 11.43 -1.58
C LEU A 177 23.12 11.04 -1.79
N VAL A 178 23.38 9.81 -2.20
CA VAL A 178 24.73 9.26 -2.38
C VAL A 178 25.05 9.16 -3.86
N ASP A 179 26.29 9.47 -4.23
CA ASP A 179 26.76 9.28 -5.60
C ASP A 179 26.98 7.78 -5.87
N GLU A 180 26.37 7.25 -6.91
CA GLU A 180 26.50 5.84 -7.33
C GLU A 180 27.95 5.40 -7.57
N LYS A 181 28.84 6.35 -7.89
CA LYS A 181 30.28 6.09 -8.10
C LYS A 181 31.05 5.98 -6.80
N GLN A 182 30.47 6.37 -5.67
CA GLN A 182 31.12 6.29 -4.36
C GLN A 182 30.76 4.97 -3.68
N ALA A 183 31.76 4.15 -3.42
CA ALA A 183 31.61 2.97 -2.59
C ALA A 183 31.44 3.39 -1.12
N VAL A 184 30.19 3.53 -0.67
CA VAL A 184 29.91 3.77 0.75
C VAL A 184 29.82 2.44 1.47
N VAL A 185 30.69 2.23 2.46
CA VAL A 185 30.63 1.05 3.33
C VAL A 185 29.58 1.31 4.42
N TRP A 186 28.38 0.87 4.18
CA TRP A 186 27.28 0.98 5.13
C TRP A 186 27.46 0.02 6.31
N ARG A 187 27.49 0.57 7.53
CA ARG A 187 27.46 -0.21 8.78
C ARG A 187 26.11 -0.07 9.46
N GLY A 188 25.70 -1.05 10.25
CA GLY A 188 24.38 -1.06 10.90
C GLY A 188 23.95 0.26 11.54
N PRO A 189 24.78 0.91 12.39
CA PRO A 189 24.44 2.21 12.98
C PRO A 189 24.20 3.33 11.95
N MET A 190 24.96 3.35 10.84
CA MET A 190 24.77 4.34 9.77
C MET A 190 23.45 4.13 9.04
N VAL A 191 23.08 2.87 8.77
CA VAL A 191 21.80 2.51 8.17
C VAL A 191 20.64 2.94 9.06
N SER A 192 20.72 2.63 10.34
CA SER A 192 19.69 3.04 11.32
C SER A 192 19.56 4.56 11.41
N SER A 193 20.69 5.30 11.32
CA SER A 193 20.68 6.76 11.30
C SER A 193 20.02 7.31 10.03
N ALA A 194 20.36 6.77 8.86
CA ALA A 194 19.76 7.20 7.59
C ALA A 194 18.23 6.94 7.56
N ILE A 195 17.78 5.80 8.04
CA ILE A 195 16.36 5.49 8.15
C ILE A 195 15.66 6.49 9.09
N ARG A 196 16.25 6.79 10.24
CA ARG A 196 15.70 7.81 11.15
C ARG A 196 15.58 9.16 10.46
N GLN A 197 16.60 9.60 9.71
CA GLN A 197 16.56 10.85 8.96
C GLN A 197 15.42 10.85 7.92
N PHE A 198 15.20 9.77 7.20
CA PHE A 198 14.08 9.66 6.25
C PHE A 198 12.71 9.76 6.93
N VAL A 199 12.63 9.36 8.17
CA VAL A 199 11.42 9.43 8.98
C VAL A 199 11.22 10.80 9.62
N THR A 200 12.31 11.46 10.11
CA THR A 200 12.23 12.67 10.92
C THR A 200 12.54 13.96 10.18
N ASP A 201 13.33 13.89 9.10
CA ASP A 201 13.88 15.05 8.42
C ASP A 201 13.37 15.21 6.98
N VAL A 202 12.55 14.29 6.48
CA VAL A 202 11.85 14.42 5.19
C VAL A 202 10.47 15.03 5.42
N ASP A 203 10.12 16.06 4.64
CA ASP A 203 8.80 16.68 4.66
C ASP A 203 7.79 15.87 3.84
N TRP A 204 7.30 14.81 4.44
CA TRP A 204 6.27 13.98 3.82
C TRP A 204 4.92 14.69 3.68
N GLY A 205 4.60 15.65 4.58
CA GLY A 205 3.31 16.33 4.64
C GLY A 205 2.16 15.35 4.90
N GLU A 206 0.98 15.69 4.37
CA GLU A 206 -0.22 14.86 4.52
C GLU A 206 -0.24 13.74 3.49
N LEU A 207 -0.18 12.49 3.95
CA LEU A 207 -0.26 11.28 3.14
C LEU A 207 -1.33 10.32 3.66
N ASP A 208 -2.07 9.69 2.75
CA ASP A 208 -2.95 8.57 3.09
C ASP A 208 -2.14 7.29 3.33
N TYR A 209 -1.08 7.09 2.52
CA TYR A 209 -0.19 5.94 2.61
C TYR A 209 1.28 6.33 2.42
N LEU A 210 2.14 5.78 3.27
CA LEU A 210 3.59 5.73 3.05
C LEU A 210 3.99 4.28 2.85
N ILE A 211 4.44 3.95 1.65
CA ILE A 211 4.97 2.63 1.32
C ILE A 211 6.47 2.64 1.63
N ILE A 212 6.93 1.66 2.37
CA ILE A 212 8.35 1.48 2.69
C ILE A 212 8.85 0.23 1.96
N ASP A 213 9.73 0.43 0.98
CA ASP A 213 10.48 -0.65 0.34
C ASP A 213 11.61 -1.10 1.26
N MET A 214 11.46 -2.25 1.91
CA MET A 214 12.38 -2.76 2.94
C MET A 214 13.60 -3.43 2.30
N PRO A 215 14.76 -3.51 2.96
CA PRO A 215 15.83 -4.39 2.49
C PRO A 215 15.36 -5.86 2.47
N PRO A 216 15.97 -6.74 1.66
CA PRO A 216 15.63 -8.15 1.65
C PRO A 216 16.11 -8.88 2.93
N GLY A 217 15.45 -9.98 3.27
CA GLY A 217 15.80 -10.81 4.40
C GLY A 217 15.04 -10.50 5.68
N THR A 218 15.59 -10.90 6.83
CA THR A 218 14.96 -10.81 8.16
C THR A 218 15.94 -10.30 9.22
N GLY A 219 16.79 -9.34 8.84
CA GLY A 219 17.85 -8.83 9.71
C GLY A 219 17.44 -7.64 10.59
N ASP A 220 18.40 -7.10 11.34
CA ASP A 220 18.24 -6.03 12.33
C ASP A 220 17.62 -4.74 11.78
N ILE A 221 17.76 -4.49 10.47
CA ILE A 221 17.18 -3.30 9.83
C ILE A 221 15.65 -3.32 9.88
N HIS A 222 15.05 -4.50 9.70
CA HIS A 222 13.59 -4.67 9.83
C HIS A 222 13.11 -4.31 11.24
N LEU A 223 13.84 -4.77 12.25
CA LEU A 223 13.59 -4.45 13.65
C LEU A 223 13.73 -2.94 13.90
N THR A 224 14.79 -2.34 13.39
CA THR A 224 15.03 -0.90 13.51
C THR A 224 13.87 -0.08 12.94
N ILE A 225 13.35 -0.45 11.76
CA ILE A 225 12.25 0.27 11.13
C ILE A 225 10.98 0.16 11.97
N VAL A 226 10.57 -1.05 12.39
CA VAL A 226 9.34 -1.22 13.19
C VAL A 226 9.44 -0.64 14.60
N GLN A 227 10.65 -0.44 15.12
CA GLN A 227 10.90 0.26 16.38
C GLN A 227 10.90 1.79 16.21
N THR A 228 11.23 2.27 15.01
CA THR A 228 11.34 3.70 14.72
C THR A 228 10.01 4.26 14.19
N VAL A 229 9.23 3.42 13.48
CA VAL A 229 8.02 3.82 12.75
C VAL A 229 6.85 2.92 13.17
N PRO A 230 5.67 3.48 13.49
CA PRO A 230 4.47 2.69 13.78
C PRO A 230 3.88 2.11 12.50
N VAL A 231 4.45 0.99 12.04
CA VAL A 231 4.05 0.31 10.79
C VAL A 231 2.63 -0.25 10.93
N THR A 232 1.72 0.19 10.08
CA THR A 232 0.31 -0.26 10.07
C THR A 232 0.21 -1.75 9.73
N GLY A 233 1.05 -2.22 8.82
CA GLY A 233 1.14 -3.64 8.46
C GLY A 233 2.19 -3.91 7.40
N VAL A 234 2.45 -5.18 7.15
CA VAL A 234 3.44 -5.63 6.16
C VAL A 234 2.78 -6.39 5.02
N ILE A 235 3.31 -6.20 3.80
CA ILE A 235 2.98 -6.99 2.61
C ILE A 235 4.21 -7.83 2.28
N VAL A 236 4.03 -9.15 2.19
CA VAL A 236 5.12 -10.10 1.91
C VAL A 236 5.16 -10.39 0.41
N VAL A 237 6.32 -10.18 -0.19
CA VAL A 237 6.57 -10.51 -1.61
C VAL A 237 7.40 -11.78 -1.70
N THR A 238 6.95 -12.73 -2.51
CA THR A 238 7.65 -13.97 -2.82
C THR A 238 7.53 -14.34 -4.29
N THR A 239 8.21 -15.39 -4.71
CA THR A 239 8.01 -16.07 -6.00
C THR A 239 7.55 -17.51 -5.74
N PRO A 240 6.99 -18.25 -6.72
CA PRO A 240 6.51 -19.62 -6.50
C PRO A 240 7.60 -20.65 -6.14
N GLN A 241 8.87 -20.29 -6.27
CA GLN A 241 10.01 -21.19 -6.01
C GLN A 241 10.09 -21.59 -4.54
N LEU A 242 10.26 -22.88 -4.25
CA LEU A 242 10.36 -23.41 -2.88
C LEU A 242 11.40 -22.69 -2.01
N VAL A 243 12.54 -22.30 -2.60
CA VAL A 243 13.60 -21.56 -1.87
C VAL A 243 13.10 -20.18 -1.44
N ALA A 244 12.36 -19.47 -2.31
CA ALA A 244 11.79 -18.16 -1.97
C ALA A 244 10.69 -18.28 -0.92
N LEU A 245 9.85 -19.32 -1.03
CA LEU A 245 8.78 -19.61 -0.07
C LEU A 245 9.35 -19.95 1.32
N ALA A 246 10.44 -20.72 1.39
CA ALA A 246 11.10 -21.05 2.66
C ALA A 246 11.60 -19.79 3.40
N ASP A 247 12.13 -18.80 2.64
CA ASP A 247 12.57 -17.54 3.25
C ASP A 247 11.39 -16.61 3.57
N ALA A 248 10.33 -16.60 2.75
CA ALA A 248 9.10 -15.88 3.05
C ALA A 248 8.44 -16.36 4.35
N LYS A 249 8.46 -17.69 4.63
CA LYS A 249 8.01 -18.26 5.90
C LYS A 249 8.72 -17.64 7.10
N LYS A 250 10.04 -17.48 7.02
CA LYS A 250 10.83 -16.84 8.10
C LYS A 250 10.43 -15.38 8.29
N GLY A 251 10.20 -14.63 7.17
CA GLY A 251 9.72 -13.27 7.22
C GLY A 251 8.37 -13.13 7.92
N ILE A 252 7.39 -13.95 7.53
CA ILE A 252 6.05 -13.96 8.15
C ILE A 252 6.18 -14.30 9.65
N ALA A 253 6.95 -15.33 10.00
CA ALA A 253 7.14 -15.74 11.37
C ALA A 253 7.79 -14.63 12.23
N MET A 254 8.74 -13.86 11.67
CA MET A 254 9.36 -12.73 12.36
C MET A 254 8.33 -11.67 12.76
N PHE A 255 7.46 -11.25 11.85
CA PHE A 255 6.47 -10.21 12.14
C PHE A 255 5.36 -10.69 13.09
N ASN A 256 5.11 -11.99 13.15
CA ASN A 256 4.15 -12.59 14.09
C ASN A 256 4.71 -12.82 15.50
N GLN A 257 6.01 -12.59 15.73
CA GLN A 257 6.61 -12.74 17.07
C GLN A 257 5.99 -11.78 18.08
N ALA A 258 5.86 -12.23 19.32
CA ALA A 258 5.20 -11.50 20.41
C ALA A 258 5.77 -10.10 20.68
N GLY A 259 7.06 -9.88 20.38
CA GLY A 259 7.73 -8.58 20.56
C GLY A 259 7.50 -7.56 19.44
N LEU A 260 7.13 -8.00 18.22
CA LEU A 260 6.91 -7.13 17.07
C LEU A 260 5.44 -6.84 16.82
N LYS A 261 4.60 -7.87 16.77
CA LYS A 261 3.14 -7.79 16.57
C LYS A 261 2.71 -6.86 15.40
N VAL A 262 3.49 -6.85 14.31
CA VAL A 262 3.11 -6.08 13.13
C VAL A 262 2.20 -6.93 12.25
N PRO A 263 0.95 -6.52 11.98
CA PRO A 263 0.03 -7.33 11.20
C PRO A 263 0.54 -7.60 9.78
N VAL A 264 0.45 -8.85 9.33
CA VAL A 264 0.67 -9.20 7.93
C VAL A 264 -0.63 -8.95 7.17
N ILE A 265 -0.64 -7.92 6.33
CA ILE A 265 -1.78 -7.55 5.47
C ILE A 265 -2.06 -8.66 4.45
N GLY A 266 -1.01 -9.26 3.94
CA GLY A 266 -1.10 -10.41 3.05
C GLY A 266 0.19 -10.69 2.29
N LEU A 267 0.11 -11.67 1.39
CA LEU A 267 1.21 -12.13 0.56
C LEU A 267 0.85 -11.95 -0.92
N VAL A 268 1.80 -11.43 -1.70
CA VAL A 268 1.73 -11.36 -3.17
C VAL A 268 2.78 -12.27 -3.79
N GLU A 269 2.37 -13.05 -4.79
CA GLU A 269 3.26 -13.90 -5.57
C GLU A 269 3.69 -13.17 -6.83
N ASN A 270 4.93 -12.73 -6.88
CA ASN A 270 5.53 -12.10 -8.05
C ASN A 270 6.19 -13.15 -8.95
N MET A 271 6.31 -12.83 -10.24
CA MET A 271 6.83 -13.76 -11.26
C MET A 271 6.07 -15.09 -11.28
N SER A 272 4.75 -15.02 -11.03
CA SER A 272 3.90 -16.20 -10.83
C SER A 272 3.77 -17.00 -12.11
N TYR A 273 3.63 -16.33 -13.24
CA TYR A 273 3.51 -16.94 -14.56
C TYR A 273 4.11 -16.02 -15.63
N PHE A 274 4.58 -16.62 -16.71
CA PHE A 274 5.06 -15.93 -17.91
C PHE A 274 3.97 -15.91 -18.98
N ILE A 275 3.76 -14.75 -19.61
CA ILE A 275 2.89 -14.59 -20.77
C ILE A 275 3.74 -14.13 -21.94
N PRO A 276 3.91 -14.96 -23.00
CA PRO A 276 4.56 -14.52 -24.23
C PRO A 276 3.72 -13.45 -24.93
N LYS A 277 4.35 -12.43 -25.46
CA LYS A 277 3.66 -11.36 -26.20
C LYS A 277 2.88 -11.88 -27.41
N GLU A 278 3.40 -12.93 -28.06
CA GLU A 278 2.82 -13.58 -29.23
C GLU A 278 1.64 -14.51 -28.88
N LEU A 279 1.51 -14.90 -27.61
CA LEU A 279 0.49 -15.82 -27.11
C LEU A 279 -0.13 -15.30 -25.80
N PRO A 280 -0.87 -14.19 -25.84
CA PRO A 280 -1.33 -13.46 -24.63
C PRO A 280 -2.30 -14.29 -23.76
N ASP A 281 -2.94 -15.31 -24.31
CA ASP A 281 -3.85 -16.19 -23.58
C ASP A 281 -3.15 -17.36 -22.88
N ASN A 282 -1.83 -17.55 -23.12
CA ASN A 282 -1.08 -18.68 -22.61
C ASN A 282 -0.26 -18.28 -21.39
N LYS A 283 -0.45 -18.99 -20.28
CA LYS A 283 0.33 -18.83 -19.04
C LYS A 283 1.31 -19.99 -18.88
N TYR A 284 2.58 -19.69 -18.67
CA TYR A 284 3.64 -20.65 -18.40
C TYR A 284 4.19 -20.45 -16.99
N TYR A 285 4.12 -21.47 -16.15
CA TYR A 285 4.53 -21.42 -14.75
C TYR A 285 6.02 -21.81 -14.60
N ILE A 286 6.93 -20.93 -15.03
CA ILE A 286 8.37 -21.18 -15.10
C ILE A 286 8.97 -21.49 -13.73
N PHE A 287 8.49 -20.81 -12.69
CA PHE A 287 9.02 -20.93 -11.32
C PHE A 287 8.15 -21.80 -10.39
N GLY A 288 7.14 -22.47 -10.91
CA GLY A 288 6.13 -23.21 -10.13
C GLY A 288 4.78 -22.57 -10.14
N LYS A 289 3.80 -23.20 -9.52
CA LYS A 289 2.41 -22.78 -9.51
C LYS A 289 1.83 -22.78 -8.10
N GLU A 290 1.07 -21.72 -7.76
CA GLU A 290 0.31 -21.62 -6.52
C GLU A 290 1.15 -21.72 -5.22
N GLY A 291 2.45 -21.49 -5.28
CA GLY A 291 3.33 -21.59 -4.11
C GLY A 291 2.99 -20.56 -3.05
N GLY A 292 2.80 -19.31 -3.45
CA GLY A 292 2.42 -18.22 -2.56
C GLY A 292 1.01 -18.37 -2.00
N GLN A 293 0.06 -18.83 -2.82
CA GLN A 293 -1.31 -19.08 -2.36
C GLN A 293 -1.37 -20.18 -1.29
N LYS A 294 -0.63 -21.26 -1.46
CA LYS A 294 -0.50 -22.34 -0.47
C LYS A 294 0.15 -21.83 0.82
N LEU A 295 1.20 -21.02 0.68
CA LEU A 295 1.87 -20.41 1.81
C LEU A 295 0.95 -19.44 2.59
N ALA A 296 0.18 -18.61 1.88
CA ALA A 296 -0.79 -17.72 2.51
C ALA A 296 -1.84 -18.50 3.31
N SER A 297 -2.35 -19.59 2.74
CA SER A 297 -3.28 -20.49 3.42
C SER A 297 -2.66 -21.19 4.64
N GLU A 298 -1.39 -21.59 4.58
CA GLU A 298 -0.67 -22.23 5.70
C GLU A 298 -0.56 -21.29 6.92
N PHE A 299 -0.41 -19.98 6.68
CA PHE A 299 -0.27 -18.97 7.74
C PHE A 299 -1.56 -18.22 8.08
N ASP A 300 -2.68 -18.59 7.47
CA ASP A 300 -3.98 -17.91 7.62
C ASP A 300 -3.88 -16.39 7.35
N ILE A 301 -3.14 -16.02 6.30
CA ILE A 301 -3.00 -14.64 5.84
C ILE A 301 -3.64 -14.47 4.45
N PRO A 302 -4.13 -13.27 4.10
CA PRO A 302 -4.70 -13.01 2.78
C PRO A 302 -3.69 -13.24 1.65
N PHE A 303 -4.11 -13.91 0.58
CA PHE A 303 -3.40 -13.91 -0.69
C PHE A 303 -3.85 -12.70 -1.51
N LEU A 304 -2.93 -11.79 -1.83
CA LEU A 304 -3.24 -10.51 -2.43
C LEU A 304 -3.27 -10.55 -3.96
N GLY A 305 -2.66 -11.55 -4.58
CA GLY A 305 -2.67 -11.72 -6.03
C GLY A 305 -1.38 -12.27 -6.61
N GLU A 306 -1.41 -12.42 -7.93
CA GLU A 306 -0.32 -12.93 -8.75
C GLU A 306 0.15 -11.84 -9.72
N ILE A 307 1.45 -11.56 -9.76
CA ILE A 307 2.04 -10.63 -10.72
C ILE A 307 2.78 -11.44 -11.78
N PRO A 308 2.53 -11.17 -13.09
CA PRO A 308 3.18 -11.90 -14.16
C PRO A 308 4.68 -11.57 -14.28
N LEU A 309 5.43 -12.50 -14.85
CA LEU A 309 6.77 -12.28 -15.35
C LEU A 309 6.67 -11.88 -16.83
N VAL A 310 6.83 -10.60 -17.13
CA VAL A 310 6.80 -10.08 -18.51
C VAL A 310 7.91 -9.08 -18.74
N GLN A 311 8.33 -8.97 -20.01
CA GLN A 311 9.47 -8.14 -20.40
C GLN A 311 9.22 -6.64 -20.10
N SER A 312 8.02 -6.16 -20.31
CA SER A 312 7.61 -4.77 -20.09
C SER A 312 7.82 -4.29 -18.65
N ILE A 313 7.61 -5.16 -17.64
CA ILE A 313 7.85 -4.82 -16.23
C ILE A 313 9.33 -4.52 -16.01
N ARG A 314 10.22 -5.37 -16.54
CA ARG A 314 11.67 -5.18 -16.44
C ARG A 314 12.12 -3.93 -17.19
N GLU A 315 11.72 -3.80 -18.47
CA GLU A 315 12.12 -2.66 -19.31
C GLU A 315 11.65 -1.33 -18.74
N GLY A 316 10.38 -1.28 -18.28
CA GLY A 316 9.84 -0.10 -17.63
C GLY A 316 10.63 0.33 -16.39
N GLY A 317 11.02 -0.64 -15.55
CA GLY A 317 11.88 -0.37 -14.39
C GLY A 317 13.27 0.17 -14.78
N ASP A 318 13.86 -0.33 -15.87
CA ASP A 318 15.18 0.10 -16.33
C ASP A 318 15.18 1.53 -16.92
N ILE A 319 14.10 1.92 -17.62
CA ILE A 319 13.98 3.24 -18.27
C ILE A 319 13.28 4.29 -17.41
N GLY A 320 12.87 3.94 -16.20
CA GLY A 320 12.20 4.87 -15.27
C GLY A 320 10.72 5.14 -15.57
N ILE A 321 10.06 4.21 -16.25
CA ILE A 321 8.63 4.23 -16.56
C ILE A 321 8.00 2.96 -15.99
N PRO A 322 7.62 2.93 -14.70
CA PRO A 322 6.99 1.77 -14.09
C PRO A 322 5.76 1.29 -14.87
N VAL A 323 5.41 0.02 -14.76
CA VAL A 323 4.33 -0.58 -15.56
C VAL A 323 2.98 0.12 -15.34
N MET A 324 2.72 0.64 -14.17
CA MET A 324 1.52 1.45 -13.90
C MET A 324 1.45 2.73 -14.76
N MET A 325 2.58 3.18 -15.32
CA MET A 325 2.69 4.35 -16.20
C MET A 325 2.85 3.96 -17.68
N SER A 326 2.86 2.67 -18.02
CA SER A 326 3.03 2.14 -19.38
C SER A 326 1.66 1.83 -20.03
N ASP A 327 1.66 1.32 -21.26
CA ASP A 327 0.46 0.86 -21.98
C ASP A 327 0.21 -0.65 -21.84
N ASP A 328 0.93 -1.36 -20.96
CA ASP A 328 0.75 -2.79 -20.72
C ASP A 328 -0.44 -3.04 -19.78
N GLU A 329 -1.62 -3.14 -20.37
CA GLU A 329 -2.87 -3.32 -19.64
C GLU A 329 -2.93 -4.64 -18.84
N ILE A 330 -2.28 -5.71 -19.32
CA ILE A 330 -2.28 -7.01 -18.63
C ILE A 330 -1.53 -6.89 -17.29
N SER A 331 -0.34 -6.32 -17.34
CA SER A 331 0.47 -6.13 -16.13
C SER A 331 -0.12 -5.05 -15.21
N LYS A 332 -0.67 -3.96 -15.77
CA LYS A 332 -1.38 -2.94 -14.99
C LYS A 332 -2.53 -3.55 -14.20
N ASN A 333 -3.39 -4.35 -14.86
CA ASN A 333 -4.55 -4.95 -14.21
C ASN A 333 -4.13 -5.88 -13.06
N ALA A 334 -3.02 -6.63 -13.20
CA ALA A 334 -2.49 -7.44 -12.11
C ALA A 334 -2.05 -6.58 -10.91
N PHE A 335 -1.41 -5.43 -11.15
CA PHE A 335 -1.04 -4.51 -10.08
C PHE A 335 -2.24 -3.78 -9.47
N ILE A 336 -3.26 -3.44 -10.26
CA ILE A 336 -4.52 -2.84 -9.75
C ILE A 336 -5.23 -3.85 -8.84
N GLU A 337 -5.43 -5.09 -9.29
CA GLU A 337 -6.06 -6.14 -8.48
C GLU A 337 -5.30 -6.40 -7.17
N PHE A 338 -3.97 -6.49 -7.25
CA PHE A 338 -3.12 -6.60 -6.07
C PHE A 338 -3.29 -5.40 -5.13
N SER A 339 -3.26 -4.18 -5.65
CA SER A 339 -3.44 -2.94 -4.89
C SER A 339 -4.81 -2.89 -4.22
N ASP A 340 -5.86 -3.26 -4.94
CA ASP A 340 -7.23 -3.31 -4.43
C ASP A 340 -7.35 -4.27 -3.23
N ASN A 341 -6.78 -5.47 -3.36
CA ASN A 341 -6.75 -6.45 -2.27
C ASN A 341 -5.92 -5.96 -1.07
N ALA A 342 -4.79 -5.28 -1.32
CA ALA A 342 -3.98 -4.68 -0.27
C ALA A 342 -4.73 -3.58 0.49
N ILE A 343 -5.39 -2.66 -0.22
CA ILE A 343 -6.19 -1.57 0.37
C ILE A 343 -7.34 -2.14 1.22
N ARG A 344 -8.04 -3.16 0.72
CA ARG A 344 -9.10 -3.85 1.45
C ARG A 344 -8.55 -4.48 2.73
N GLY A 345 -7.40 -5.15 2.65
CA GLY A 345 -6.71 -5.71 3.81
C GLY A 345 -6.36 -4.66 4.87
N ILE A 346 -5.87 -3.48 4.44
CA ILE A 346 -5.55 -2.36 5.33
C ILE A 346 -6.82 -1.80 5.98
N SER A 347 -7.90 -1.62 5.22
CA SER A 347 -9.18 -1.13 5.72
C SER A 347 -9.79 -2.08 6.76
N MET A 348 -9.76 -3.39 6.48
CA MET A 348 -10.21 -4.42 7.43
C MET A 348 -9.36 -4.46 8.69
N ARG A 349 -8.03 -4.32 8.55
CA ARG A 349 -7.11 -4.24 9.69
C ARG A 349 -7.48 -3.06 10.59
N ASN A 350 -7.65 -1.86 10.00
CA ASN A 350 -7.97 -0.65 10.74
C ASN A 350 -9.33 -0.72 11.44
N ALA A 351 -10.28 -1.49 10.91
CA ALA A 351 -11.58 -1.68 11.55
C ALA A 351 -11.57 -2.71 12.69
N LYS A 352 -10.63 -3.68 12.69
CA LYS A 352 -10.68 -4.83 13.60
C LYS A 352 -9.59 -4.85 14.65
N LEU A 353 -8.43 -4.27 14.37
CA LEU A 353 -7.27 -4.33 15.26
C LEU A 353 -7.12 -3.03 16.07
N PRO A 354 -6.46 -3.10 17.23
CA PRO A 354 -6.17 -1.93 18.03
C PRO A 354 -5.22 -0.96 17.30
N VAL A 355 -5.07 0.21 17.89
CA VAL A 355 -4.16 1.25 17.43
C VAL A 355 -2.75 0.71 17.22
N THR A 356 -2.09 1.14 16.15
CA THR A 356 -0.71 0.78 15.86
C THR A 356 0.22 1.52 16.82
N GLU A 357 1.04 0.80 17.55
CA GLU A 357 2.10 1.33 18.41
C GLU A 357 3.46 0.92 17.85
N MET A 358 4.50 1.69 18.20
CA MET A 358 5.86 1.25 17.93
C MET A 358 6.18 0.02 18.77
N SER A 359 6.82 -0.97 18.16
CA SER A 359 7.22 -2.18 18.87
C SER A 359 8.30 -1.86 19.89
N GLU A 360 8.03 -2.14 21.17
CA GLU A 360 9.05 -2.19 22.19
C GLU A 360 9.65 -3.60 22.17
N VAL A 361 10.82 -3.76 21.55
CA VAL A 361 11.55 -5.02 21.65
C VAL A 361 12.10 -5.10 23.09
N MET A 362 11.59 -6.04 23.87
CA MET A 362 12.27 -6.43 25.11
C MET A 362 13.66 -6.95 24.70
N GLU A 363 14.70 -6.29 25.16
CA GLU A 363 16.06 -6.86 25.10
C GLU A 363 15.99 -8.22 25.78
N ALA A 364 16.31 -9.27 25.02
CA ALA A 364 16.44 -10.62 25.59
C ALA A 364 17.57 -10.54 26.63
N GLN A 365 17.21 -10.75 27.89
CA GLN A 365 18.13 -10.89 28.99
C GLN A 365 18.99 -12.15 28.83
#